data_ec1c0101597f8c089d03d187a8daef35
#
_entry.id   ec1c0101597f8c089d03d187a8daef35
#
_cell.length_a   1.000
_cell.length_b   1.000
_cell.length_c   1.000
_cell.angle_alpha   90.00
_cell.angle_beta   90.00
_cell.angle_gamma   90.00
#
_symmetry.space_group_name_H-M   'P 1'
#
loop_
_entity.id
_entity.type
_entity.pdbx_description
1 polymer ?
#
loop_
_entity_poly.entity_id
_entity_poly.type
_entity_poly.pdbx_seq_one_letter_code
_entity_poly.pdbx_strand_id
1 'polypeptide(L)'
;GETMHTLVLAEKPSVARDIARVLGAREKGENCLIGKDYVVTWALGHLVTLKEPQELDERYTRWKKEDLPILPARMETKVIKKTRSQFLAVKKLMNDKETGDIICATDSGREGELIFRYIYEQAGCRKPVRRLWISSMTDEAIRAGFDSLRPSSDYDALYASARCRADADWLIGMNATRAYTIRYGVLLSIGRVQTPTLSMLVRRRREIDAFVPQVYYLVNADFGDYKGVYIDAKGEKKIATEEDAQAIAARVRGQQASVLE
;
A
#
# COMPACT_ATOMS: atom_id res chain seq x y z
N GLY A 1 15.53 5.51 42.32
CA GLY A 1 15.21 4.55 41.28
C GLY A 1 15.14 5.29 39.96
N GLU A 2 15.90 4.86 38.97
CA GLU A 2 15.81 5.39 37.60
C GLU A 2 14.39 5.18 37.13
N THR A 3 13.71 6.27 36.73
CA THR A 3 12.32 6.23 36.26
C THR A 3 12.34 5.72 34.82
N MET A 4 11.92 4.46 34.61
CA MET A 4 11.81 3.89 33.27
C MET A 4 10.68 4.56 32.52
N HIS A 5 10.91 4.89 31.25
CA HIS A 5 9.91 5.44 30.33
C HIS A 5 9.50 4.43 29.26
N THR A 6 8.36 4.66 28.63
CA THR A 6 7.90 3.91 27.46
C THR A 6 8.33 4.65 26.18
N LEU A 7 9.00 3.94 25.27
CA LEU A 7 9.35 4.47 23.95
C LEU A 7 8.21 4.23 22.95
N VAL A 8 7.77 5.29 22.30
CA VAL A 8 6.79 5.21 21.21
C VAL A 8 7.51 5.43 19.87
N LEU A 9 7.36 4.49 18.95
CA LEU A 9 7.90 4.61 17.58
C LEU A 9 6.77 4.82 16.59
N ALA A 10 6.68 6.03 16.05
CA ALA A 10 5.79 6.40 14.95
C ALA A 10 6.44 6.15 13.59
N GLU A 11 5.64 6.07 12.52
CA GLU A 11 6.16 5.81 11.18
C GLU A 11 6.87 7.02 10.56
N LYS A 12 6.47 8.23 10.95
CA LYS A 12 7.01 9.50 10.42
C LYS A 12 6.94 10.64 11.43
N PRO A 13 7.75 11.71 11.26
CA PRO A 13 7.83 12.81 12.22
C PRO A 13 6.49 13.51 12.51
N SER A 14 5.63 13.66 11.51
CA SER A 14 4.34 14.33 11.68
C SER A 14 3.43 13.59 12.66
N VAL A 15 3.34 12.26 12.50
CA VAL A 15 2.57 11.38 13.40
C VAL A 15 3.18 11.38 14.81
N ALA A 16 4.50 11.35 14.93
CA ALA A 16 5.19 11.44 16.20
C ALA A 16 4.86 12.72 16.96
N ARG A 17 4.80 13.86 16.28
CA ARG A 17 4.42 15.14 16.88
C ARG A 17 2.97 15.14 17.41
N ASP A 18 2.04 14.57 16.66
CA ASP A 18 0.64 14.47 17.09
C ASP A 18 0.50 13.58 18.34
N ILE A 19 1.14 12.42 18.34
CA ILE A 19 1.16 11.53 19.49
C ILE A 19 1.83 12.19 20.68
N ALA A 20 3.00 12.79 20.51
CA ALA A 20 3.75 13.46 21.57
C ALA A 20 2.94 14.60 22.22
N ARG A 21 2.22 15.37 21.41
CA ARG A 21 1.34 16.43 21.91
C ARG A 21 0.26 15.89 22.84
N VAL A 22 -0.39 14.81 22.46
CA VAL A 22 -1.44 14.15 23.27
C VAL A 22 -0.87 13.53 24.53
N LEU A 23 0.33 12.94 24.46
CA LEU A 23 1.00 12.33 25.60
C LEU A 23 1.75 13.32 26.51
N GLY A 24 1.78 14.60 26.14
CA GLY A 24 2.51 15.61 26.90
C GLY A 24 4.04 15.57 26.77
N ALA A 25 4.57 14.88 25.77
CA ALA A 25 5.99 14.84 25.46
C ALA A 25 6.39 16.07 24.62
N ARG A 26 6.84 17.13 25.31
CA ARG A 26 7.08 18.45 24.71
C ARG A 26 8.54 18.86 24.63
N GLU A 27 9.40 18.22 25.40
CA GLU A 27 10.84 18.52 25.42
C GLU A 27 11.50 17.93 24.18
N LYS A 28 12.34 18.72 23.50
CA LYS A 28 13.07 18.27 22.32
C LYS A 28 14.33 17.54 22.73
N GLY A 29 14.39 16.27 22.36
CA GLY A 29 15.61 15.48 22.41
C GLY A 29 16.27 15.30 21.04
N GLU A 30 17.34 14.54 20.98
CA GLU A 30 17.99 14.14 19.74
C GLU A 30 17.14 13.07 19.02
N ASN A 31 16.46 13.47 17.94
CA ASN A 31 15.53 12.62 17.17
C ASN A 31 14.37 12.04 17.99
N CYS A 32 13.93 12.74 19.02
CA CYS A 32 12.78 12.34 19.84
C CYS A 32 12.13 13.54 20.53
N LEU A 33 10.96 13.30 21.09
CA LEU A 33 10.23 14.22 21.96
C LEU A 33 10.08 13.53 23.32
N ILE A 34 10.45 14.23 24.38
CA ILE A 34 10.56 13.67 25.74
C ILE A 34 9.43 14.21 26.61
N GLY A 35 8.76 13.33 27.30
CA GLY A 35 7.78 13.60 28.33
C GLY A 35 8.16 12.92 29.64
N LYS A 36 7.26 12.97 30.63
CA LYS A 36 7.47 12.36 31.93
C LYS A 36 7.54 10.83 31.85
N ASP A 37 6.56 10.24 31.16
CA ASP A 37 6.37 8.78 31.11
C ASP A 37 6.67 8.19 29.72
N TYR A 38 6.76 9.05 28.70
CA TYR A 38 6.91 8.66 27.29
C TYR A 38 8.05 9.41 26.62
N VAL A 39 8.79 8.68 25.79
CA VAL A 39 9.68 9.24 24.77
C VAL A 39 9.12 8.85 23.42
N VAL A 40 8.90 9.81 22.54
CA VAL A 40 8.32 9.60 21.21
C VAL A 40 9.37 9.84 20.15
N THR A 41 9.65 8.82 19.35
CA THR A 41 10.56 8.89 18.21
C THR A 41 9.83 8.46 16.92
N TRP A 42 10.52 8.47 15.81
CA TRP A 42 9.94 8.22 14.49
C TRP A 42 10.88 7.51 13.55
N ALA A 43 10.29 6.77 12.63
CA ALA A 43 10.92 6.33 11.40
C ALA A 43 10.72 7.38 10.30
N LEU A 44 11.20 7.10 9.12
CA LEU A 44 11.02 7.91 7.90
C LEU A 44 10.41 7.04 6.79
N GLY A 45 9.34 6.32 7.13
CA GLY A 45 8.93 5.15 6.42
C GLY A 45 9.91 4.00 6.67
N HIS A 46 10.29 3.25 5.66
CA HIS A 46 11.27 2.18 5.81
C HIS A 46 12.66 2.70 6.19
N LEU A 47 13.23 2.17 7.28
CA LEU A 47 14.63 2.34 7.67
C LEU A 47 15.45 1.07 7.39
N VAL A 48 14.77 -0.05 7.22
CA VAL A 48 15.33 -1.37 6.97
C VAL A 48 14.63 -1.98 5.76
N THR A 49 15.38 -2.66 4.91
CA THR A 49 14.88 -3.32 3.71
C THR A 49 15.56 -4.67 3.49
N LEU A 50 15.07 -5.47 2.56
CA LEU A 50 15.74 -6.70 2.14
C LEU A 50 17.06 -6.38 1.44
N LYS A 51 18.05 -7.24 1.63
CA LYS A 51 19.33 -7.14 0.90
C LYS A 51 19.12 -7.35 -0.59
N GLU A 52 19.94 -6.67 -1.40
CA GLU A 52 20.02 -6.93 -2.82
C GLU A 52 20.74 -8.27 -3.10
N PRO A 53 20.50 -8.92 -4.25
CA PRO A 53 21.15 -10.20 -4.57
C PRO A 53 22.68 -10.20 -4.42
N GLN A 54 23.36 -9.14 -4.89
CA GLN A 54 24.82 -9.02 -4.79
C GLN A 54 25.35 -8.84 -3.36
N GLU A 55 24.48 -8.47 -2.42
CA GLU A 55 24.79 -8.36 -0.99
C GLU A 55 24.64 -9.71 -0.27
N LEU A 56 23.93 -10.66 -0.91
CA LEU A 56 23.84 -12.04 -0.44
C LEU A 56 25.01 -12.90 -0.96
N ASP A 57 25.39 -12.71 -2.24
CA ASP A 57 26.50 -13.36 -2.88
C ASP A 57 27.04 -12.48 -4.01
N GLU A 58 28.36 -12.21 -4.00
CA GLU A 58 29.03 -11.34 -4.97
C GLU A 58 28.86 -11.82 -6.42
N ARG A 59 28.65 -13.13 -6.66
CA ARG A 59 28.40 -13.67 -7.99
C ARG A 59 27.20 -13.02 -8.69
N TYR A 60 26.21 -12.52 -7.93
CA TYR A 60 25.03 -11.85 -8.46
C TYR A 60 25.25 -10.40 -8.87
N THR A 61 26.46 -9.87 -8.73
CA THR A 61 26.82 -8.52 -9.19
C THR A 61 26.67 -8.39 -10.71
N ARG A 62 27.10 -9.42 -11.44
CA ARG A 62 26.85 -9.52 -12.88
C ARG A 62 25.61 -10.36 -13.14
N TRP A 63 24.72 -9.85 -13.97
CA TRP A 63 23.48 -10.56 -14.29
C TRP A 63 23.75 -11.62 -15.36
N LYS A 64 23.68 -12.86 -14.97
CA LYS A 64 23.91 -14.02 -15.84
C LYS A 64 22.71 -14.95 -15.77
N LYS A 65 22.37 -15.57 -16.92
CA LYS A 65 21.26 -16.53 -17.02
C LYS A 65 21.48 -17.75 -16.10
N GLU A 66 22.73 -18.19 -15.99
CA GLU A 66 23.13 -19.37 -15.22
C GLU A 66 22.90 -19.20 -13.71
N ASP A 67 22.83 -17.96 -13.24
CA ASP A 67 22.60 -17.63 -11.83
C ASP A 67 21.11 -17.56 -11.46
N LEU A 68 20.21 -17.76 -12.43
CA LEU A 68 18.76 -17.69 -12.22
C LEU A 68 18.13 -19.09 -12.11
N PRO A 69 17.16 -19.29 -11.26
CA PRO A 69 16.58 -18.30 -10.31
C PRO A 69 17.45 -18.11 -9.07
N ILE A 70 17.48 -16.87 -8.55
CA ILE A 70 18.08 -16.54 -7.26
C ILE A 70 17.06 -16.88 -6.17
N LEU A 71 17.35 -17.93 -5.40
CA LEU A 71 16.48 -18.42 -4.33
C LEU A 71 17.29 -18.50 -3.04
N PRO A 72 17.35 -17.40 -2.25
CA PRO A 72 18.09 -17.41 -0.99
C PRO A 72 17.48 -18.42 -0.01
N ALA A 73 18.31 -19.14 0.72
CA ALA A 73 17.84 -20.01 1.80
C ALA A 73 17.16 -19.22 2.93
N ARG A 74 17.57 -17.97 3.09
CA ARG A 74 17.00 -17.03 4.05
C ARG A 74 16.99 -15.63 3.47
N MET A 75 15.86 -14.94 3.61
CA MET A 75 15.74 -13.53 3.28
C MET A 75 16.37 -12.68 4.39
N GLU A 76 17.40 -11.93 4.05
CA GLU A 76 18.13 -11.08 4.99
C GLU A 76 17.79 -9.61 4.78
N THR A 77 17.81 -8.86 5.88
CA THR A 77 17.55 -7.42 5.90
C THR A 77 18.84 -6.61 6.08
N LYS A 78 18.79 -5.36 5.67
CA LYS A 78 19.84 -4.36 5.88
C LYS A 78 19.26 -3.00 6.24
N VAL A 79 20.05 -2.17 6.90
CA VAL A 79 19.72 -0.77 7.13
C VAL A 79 19.86 0.01 5.82
N ILE A 80 18.86 0.84 5.51
CA ILE A 80 18.87 1.71 4.34
C ILE A 80 19.95 2.79 4.54
N LYS A 81 20.90 2.86 3.60
CA LYS A 81 22.06 3.74 3.72
C LYS A 81 21.69 5.22 3.88
N LYS A 82 20.68 5.68 3.12
CA LYS A 82 20.21 7.08 3.12
C LYS A 82 19.64 7.53 4.47
N THR A 83 19.03 6.62 5.21
CA THR A 83 18.34 6.90 6.49
C THR A 83 19.03 6.26 7.69
N ARG A 84 20.31 5.87 7.53
CA ARG A 84 21.09 5.17 8.55
C ARG A 84 21.19 5.95 9.86
N SER A 85 21.36 7.29 9.82
CA SER A 85 21.44 8.12 11.00
C SER A 85 20.16 8.03 11.84
N GLN A 86 19.01 8.06 11.22
CA GLN A 86 17.72 7.89 11.91
C GLN A 86 17.55 6.48 12.48
N PHE A 87 17.94 5.46 11.75
CA PHE A 87 17.95 4.09 12.29
C PHE A 87 18.83 3.97 13.55
N LEU A 88 20.03 4.54 13.53
CA LEU A 88 20.93 4.49 14.69
C LEU A 88 20.37 5.24 15.90
N ALA A 89 19.71 6.38 15.68
CA ALA A 89 19.01 7.09 16.75
C ALA A 89 17.88 6.26 17.36
N VAL A 90 17.03 5.65 16.53
CA VAL A 90 15.95 4.76 17.00
C VAL A 90 16.52 3.54 17.73
N LYS A 91 17.54 2.90 17.16
CA LYS A 91 18.23 1.76 17.80
C LYS A 91 18.78 2.12 19.20
N LYS A 92 19.40 3.29 19.33
CA LYS A 92 19.92 3.77 20.60
C LYS A 92 18.79 3.90 21.64
N LEU A 93 17.71 4.58 21.26
CA LEU A 93 16.53 4.74 22.14
C LEU A 93 15.87 3.42 22.52
N MET A 94 15.72 2.50 21.57
CA MET A 94 15.14 1.17 21.82
C MET A 94 15.93 0.36 22.85
N ASN A 95 17.25 0.48 22.82
CA ASN A 95 18.14 -0.32 23.67
C ASN A 95 18.63 0.47 24.91
N ASP A 96 18.14 1.69 25.11
CA ASP A 96 18.47 2.50 26.28
C ASP A 96 18.01 1.81 27.56
N LYS A 97 18.82 1.91 28.63
CA LYS A 97 18.52 1.30 29.92
C LYS A 97 17.25 1.89 30.57
N GLU A 98 16.97 3.15 30.33
CA GLU A 98 15.80 3.85 30.84
C GLU A 98 14.53 3.54 30.07
N THR A 99 14.61 2.91 28.88
CA THR A 99 13.45 2.44 28.13
C THR A 99 12.99 1.09 28.68
N GLY A 100 11.80 1.05 29.27
CA GLY A 100 11.21 -0.17 29.84
C GLY A 100 10.51 -1.04 28.84
N ASP A 101 9.67 -0.45 28.02
CA ASP A 101 8.90 -1.12 26.98
C ASP A 101 8.73 -0.19 25.77
N ILE A 102 8.20 -0.75 24.69
CA ILE A 102 8.04 -0.05 23.41
C ILE A 102 6.59 -0.12 22.96
N ILE A 103 6.09 0.99 22.44
CA ILE A 103 4.81 1.05 21.73
C ILE A 103 5.08 1.20 20.24
N CYS A 104 4.63 0.22 19.46
CA CYS A 104 4.57 0.28 18.02
C CYS A 104 3.41 1.19 17.61
N ALA A 105 3.73 2.35 17.09
CA ALA A 105 2.78 3.36 16.63
C ALA A 105 2.94 3.68 15.13
N THR A 106 3.47 2.73 14.36
CA THR A 106 3.45 2.78 12.90
C THR A 106 2.04 2.61 12.36
N ASP A 107 1.79 2.93 11.10
CA ASP A 107 0.46 2.89 10.51
C ASP A 107 -0.21 1.53 10.73
N SER A 108 -1.53 1.57 10.94
CA SER A 108 -2.35 0.40 11.24
C SER A 108 -2.60 -0.41 9.96
N GLY A 109 -1.71 -1.34 9.68
CA GLY A 109 -1.75 -2.18 8.49
C GLY A 109 -0.51 -3.05 8.33
N ARG A 110 -0.49 -3.87 7.28
CA ARG A 110 0.62 -4.77 6.96
C ARG A 110 1.94 -4.05 6.81
N GLU A 111 1.94 -2.93 6.09
CA GLU A 111 3.17 -2.16 5.83
C GLU A 111 3.74 -1.55 7.10
N GLY A 112 2.89 -0.96 7.94
CA GLY A 112 3.31 -0.40 9.23
C GLY A 112 3.88 -1.47 10.17
N GLU A 113 3.27 -2.66 10.22
CA GLU A 113 3.84 -3.80 10.98
C GLU A 113 5.21 -4.21 10.44
N LEU A 114 5.36 -4.30 9.12
CA LEU A 114 6.62 -4.67 8.49
C LEU A 114 7.73 -3.66 8.83
N ILE A 115 7.45 -2.36 8.70
CA ILE A 115 8.40 -1.28 9.03
C ILE A 115 8.88 -1.41 10.48
N PHE A 116 7.95 -1.55 11.42
CA PHE A 116 8.28 -1.66 12.83
C PHE A 116 9.11 -2.92 13.14
N ARG A 117 8.65 -4.09 12.69
CA ARG A 117 9.30 -5.37 12.99
C ARG A 117 10.68 -5.47 12.40
N TYR A 118 10.89 -4.96 11.20
CA TYR A 118 12.21 -4.90 10.59
C TYR A 118 13.17 -4.01 11.40
N ILE A 119 12.71 -2.86 11.89
CA ILE A 119 13.51 -1.97 12.74
C ILE A 119 13.84 -2.66 14.06
N TYR A 120 12.85 -3.25 14.72
CA TYR A 120 12.98 -3.92 16.00
C TYR A 120 13.98 -5.09 15.93
N GLU A 121 13.84 -5.95 14.93
CA GLU A 121 14.74 -7.07 14.70
C GLU A 121 16.16 -6.60 14.36
N GLN A 122 16.31 -5.64 13.46
CA GLN A 122 17.62 -5.11 13.03
C GLN A 122 18.32 -4.34 14.16
N ALA A 123 17.57 -3.71 15.05
CA ALA A 123 18.09 -3.05 16.24
C ALA A 123 18.58 -4.06 17.30
N GLY A 124 18.20 -5.33 17.19
CA GLY A 124 18.48 -6.36 18.19
C GLY A 124 17.75 -6.12 19.51
N CYS A 125 16.64 -5.42 19.48
CA CYS A 125 15.85 -5.12 20.67
C CYS A 125 15.12 -6.37 21.18
N ARG A 126 15.01 -6.50 22.51
CA ARG A 126 14.31 -7.63 23.18
C ARG A 126 13.27 -7.16 24.20
N LYS A 127 13.00 -5.86 24.24
CA LYS A 127 12.05 -5.30 25.19
C LYS A 127 10.61 -5.64 24.81
N PRO A 128 9.69 -5.70 25.79
CA PRO A 128 8.28 -5.92 25.50
C PRO A 128 7.71 -4.86 24.55
N VAL A 129 6.83 -5.28 23.65
CA VAL A 129 6.19 -4.41 22.69
C VAL A 129 4.67 -4.50 22.81
N ARG A 130 4.01 -3.35 22.86
CA ARG A 130 2.56 -3.21 22.69
C ARG A 130 2.25 -2.47 21.40
N ARG A 131 1.10 -2.72 20.81
CA ARG A 131 0.67 -2.15 19.54
C ARG A 131 -0.43 -1.10 19.76
N LEU A 132 -0.21 0.09 19.28
CA LEU A 132 -1.23 1.11 19.06
C LEU A 132 -1.91 0.87 17.72
N TRP A 133 -3.23 0.65 17.74
CA TRP A 133 -4.00 0.43 16.52
C TRP A 133 -5.11 1.47 16.42
N ILE A 134 -4.92 2.46 15.56
CA ILE A 134 -5.86 3.57 15.34
C ILE A 134 -6.02 3.85 13.85
N SER A 135 -7.19 4.27 13.44
CA SER A 135 -7.51 4.65 12.05
C SER A 135 -7.63 6.17 11.87
N SER A 136 -7.52 6.94 12.93
CA SER A 136 -7.62 8.39 12.95
C SER A 136 -6.55 9.00 13.86
N MET A 137 -6.09 10.20 13.52
CA MET A 137 -5.08 10.96 14.28
C MET A 137 -5.67 12.11 15.07
N THR A 138 -6.98 12.08 15.35
CA THR A 138 -7.61 13.03 16.30
C THR A 138 -7.11 12.78 17.71
N ASP A 139 -7.12 13.81 18.56
CA ASP A 139 -6.66 13.69 19.95
C ASP A 139 -7.44 12.62 20.72
N GLU A 140 -8.75 12.53 20.49
CA GLU A 140 -9.62 11.52 21.09
C GLU A 140 -9.25 10.10 20.63
N ALA A 141 -9.00 9.92 19.33
CA ALA A 141 -8.62 8.61 18.78
C ALA A 141 -7.25 8.15 19.32
N ILE A 142 -6.29 9.06 19.45
CA ILE A 142 -4.98 8.76 20.02
C ILE A 142 -5.14 8.35 21.49
N ARG A 143 -5.88 9.12 22.33
CA ARG A 143 -6.12 8.78 23.75
C ARG A 143 -6.79 7.42 23.89
N ALA A 144 -7.88 7.19 23.17
CA ALA A 144 -8.60 5.91 23.17
C ALA A 144 -7.71 4.74 22.74
N GLY A 145 -6.84 4.96 21.75
CA GLY A 145 -5.87 3.97 21.30
C GLY A 145 -4.83 3.61 22.37
N PHE A 146 -4.33 4.59 23.11
CA PHE A 146 -3.40 4.36 24.22
C PHE A 146 -4.08 3.68 25.43
N ASP A 147 -5.37 3.88 25.62
CA ASP A 147 -6.15 3.17 26.64
C ASP A 147 -6.45 1.71 26.26
N SER A 148 -6.29 1.34 24.99
CA SER A 148 -6.62 0.02 24.44
C SER A 148 -5.44 -0.65 23.71
N LEU A 149 -4.22 -0.43 24.17
CA LEU A 149 -3.01 -1.07 23.65
C LEU A 149 -3.11 -2.60 23.76
N ARG A 150 -2.66 -3.29 22.71
CA ARG A 150 -2.66 -4.75 22.63
C ARG A 150 -1.23 -5.30 22.59
N PRO A 151 -1.03 -6.56 23.03
CA PRO A 151 0.27 -7.22 22.88
C PRO A 151 0.68 -7.27 21.41
N SER A 152 1.96 -7.07 21.13
CA SER A 152 2.50 -7.18 19.76
C SER A 152 2.25 -8.56 19.14
N SER A 153 2.19 -9.61 19.94
CA SER A 153 1.91 -10.98 19.50
C SER A 153 0.56 -11.15 18.80
N ASP A 154 -0.43 -10.32 19.11
CA ASP A 154 -1.73 -10.34 18.43
C ASP A 154 -1.62 -10.01 16.94
N TYR A 155 -0.50 -9.42 16.53
CA TYR A 155 -0.22 -8.98 15.15
C TYR A 155 0.83 -9.83 14.44
N ASP A 156 1.22 -10.99 15.01
CA ASP A 156 2.22 -11.88 14.42
C ASP A 156 1.77 -12.42 13.05
N ALA A 157 0.50 -12.80 12.92
CA ALA A 157 -0.07 -13.25 11.64
C ALA A 157 -0.08 -12.12 10.58
N LEU A 158 -0.36 -10.89 11.00
CA LEU A 158 -0.31 -9.72 10.12
C LEU A 158 1.13 -9.47 9.64
N TYR A 159 2.11 -9.55 10.55
CA TYR A 159 3.53 -9.46 10.20
C TYR A 159 3.96 -10.57 9.24
N ALA A 160 3.58 -11.82 9.51
CA ALA A 160 3.88 -12.94 8.62
C ALA A 160 3.32 -12.70 7.21
N SER A 161 2.09 -12.22 7.10
CA SER A 161 1.49 -11.84 5.81
C SER A 161 2.27 -10.73 5.09
N ALA A 162 2.66 -9.68 5.82
CA ALA A 162 3.43 -8.57 5.26
C ALA A 162 4.81 -9.02 4.78
N ARG A 163 5.48 -9.87 5.55
CA ARG A 163 6.78 -10.45 5.22
C ARG A 163 6.69 -11.37 3.98
N CYS A 164 5.70 -12.26 3.93
CA CYS A 164 5.48 -13.10 2.75
C CYS A 164 5.28 -12.27 1.48
N ARG A 165 4.54 -11.16 1.58
CA ARG A 165 4.37 -10.23 0.45
C ARG A 165 5.70 -9.59 0.04
N ALA A 166 6.48 -9.08 0.99
CA ALA A 166 7.78 -8.46 0.71
C ALA A 166 8.76 -9.47 0.07
N ASP A 167 8.81 -10.70 0.60
CA ASP A 167 9.65 -11.78 0.08
C ASP A 167 9.21 -12.17 -1.35
N ALA A 168 7.91 -12.29 -1.61
CA ALA A 168 7.39 -12.59 -2.94
C ALA A 168 7.68 -11.46 -3.95
N ASP A 169 7.54 -10.20 -3.54
CA ASP A 169 7.87 -9.06 -4.39
C ASP A 169 9.36 -9.03 -4.74
N TRP A 170 10.23 -9.37 -3.79
CA TRP A 170 11.66 -9.49 -4.03
C TRP A 170 11.98 -10.66 -4.97
N LEU A 171 11.47 -11.85 -4.70
CA LEU A 171 11.75 -13.05 -5.50
C LEU A 171 11.32 -12.88 -6.95
N ILE A 172 10.11 -12.38 -7.18
CA ILE A 172 9.60 -12.15 -8.53
C ILE A 172 10.31 -10.96 -9.18
N GLY A 173 10.42 -9.85 -8.47
CA GLY A 173 11.03 -8.63 -9.00
C GLY A 173 12.48 -8.83 -9.41
N MET A 174 13.31 -9.42 -8.55
CA MET A 174 14.73 -9.64 -8.82
C MET A 174 14.96 -10.65 -9.96
N ASN A 175 14.29 -11.79 -9.92
CA ASN A 175 14.47 -12.84 -10.91
C ASN A 175 13.89 -12.48 -12.27
N ALA A 176 12.65 -12.00 -12.32
CA ALA A 176 12.00 -11.67 -13.59
C ALA A 176 12.66 -10.45 -14.25
N THR A 177 12.99 -9.40 -13.49
CA THR A 177 13.72 -8.25 -14.04
C THR A 177 15.03 -8.67 -14.68
N ARG A 178 15.83 -9.50 -14.00
CA ARG A 178 17.10 -9.99 -14.54
C ARG A 178 16.90 -10.88 -15.76
N ALA A 179 15.96 -11.82 -15.71
CA ALA A 179 15.69 -12.74 -16.82
C ALA A 179 15.28 -11.99 -18.11
N TYR A 180 14.35 -11.06 -17.99
CA TYR A 180 13.88 -10.27 -19.14
C TYR A 180 14.96 -9.30 -19.64
N THR A 181 15.70 -8.65 -18.73
CA THR A 181 16.81 -7.76 -19.10
C THR A 181 17.90 -8.51 -19.87
N ILE A 182 18.28 -9.70 -19.41
CA ILE A 182 19.26 -10.55 -20.11
C ILE A 182 18.72 -10.98 -21.48
N ARG A 183 17.45 -11.37 -21.54
CA ARG A 183 16.84 -11.87 -22.79
C ARG A 183 16.72 -10.81 -23.88
N TYR A 184 16.43 -9.57 -23.50
CA TYR A 184 16.13 -8.49 -24.46
C TYR A 184 17.27 -7.47 -24.60
N GLY A 185 18.31 -7.53 -23.76
CA GLY A 185 19.45 -6.62 -23.82
C GLY A 185 19.18 -5.18 -23.38
N VAL A 186 18.02 -4.90 -22.80
CA VAL A 186 17.61 -3.60 -22.25
C VAL A 186 17.01 -3.80 -20.89
N LEU A 187 17.15 -2.80 -20.00
CA LEU A 187 16.58 -2.88 -18.65
C LEU A 187 15.05 -2.93 -18.71
N LEU A 188 14.51 -4.05 -18.28
CA LEU A 188 13.07 -4.29 -18.18
C LEU A 188 12.70 -4.64 -16.73
N SER A 189 12.19 -3.64 -16.01
CA SER A 189 11.72 -3.83 -14.64
C SER A 189 10.39 -4.60 -14.63
N ILE A 190 10.38 -5.71 -13.90
CA ILE A 190 9.20 -6.54 -13.69
C ILE A 190 8.85 -6.55 -12.21
N GLY A 191 7.57 -6.45 -11.89
CA GLY A 191 7.08 -6.50 -10.53
C GLY A 191 5.62 -6.92 -10.45
N ARG A 192 5.20 -7.42 -9.29
CA ARG A 192 3.85 -7.96 -9.08
C ARG A 192 2.74 -6.91 -9.16
N VAL A 193 3.04 -5.64 -8.94
CA VAL A 193 2.09 -4.53 -9.02
C VAL A 193 2.32 -3.71 -10.27
N GLN A 194 3.54 -3.26 -10.53
CA GLN A 194 3.85 -2.36 -11.64
C GLN A 194 3.58 -2.99 -13.00
N THR A 195 3.89 -4.26 -13.21
CA THR A 195 3.71 -4.93 -14.52
C THR A 195 2.24 -5.13 -14.87
N PRO A 196 1.37 -5.66 -13.99
CA PRO A 196 -0.06 -5.71 -14.26
C PRO A 196 -0.68 -4.32 -14.48
N THR A 197 -0.26 -3.31 -13.74
CA THR A 197 -0.76 -1.94 -13.90
C THR A 197 -0.40 -1.39 -15.29
N LEU A 198 0.86 -1.55 -15.71
CA LEU A 198 1.29 -1.17 -17.06
C LEU A 198 0.52 -1.96 -18.13
N SER A 199 0.29 -3.25 -17.92
CA SER A 199 -0.48 -4.09 -18.83
C SER A 199 -1.91 -3.58 -19.02
N MET A 200 -2.57 -3.11 -17.96
CA MET A 200 -3.91 -2.50 -18.07
C MET A 200 -3.88 -1.22 -18.92
N LEU A 201 -2.87 -0.35 -18.75
CA LEU A 201 -2.71 0.86 -19.53
C LEU A 201 -2.45 0.54 -21.02
N VAL A 202 -1.57 -0.41 -21.29
CA VAL A 202 -1.26 -0.86 -22.66
C VAL A 202 -2.50 -1.46 -23.34
N ARG A 203 -3.28 -2.28 -22.61
CA ARG A 203 -4.52 -2.84 -23.12
C ARG A 203 -5.50 -1.74 -23.48
N ARG A 204 -5.72 -0.79 -22.59
CA ARG A 204 -6.61 0.37 -22.84
C ARG A 204 -6.14 1.18 -24.05
N ARG A 205 -4.83 1.41 -24.18
CA ARG A 205 -4.28 2.12 -25.33
C ARG A 205 -4.57 1.36 -26.64
N ARG A 206 -4.37 0.05 -26.65
CA ARG A 206 -4.68 -0.79 -27.83
C ARG A 206 -6.17 -0.77 -28.18
N GLU A 207 -7.05 -0.80 -27.19
CA GLU A 207 -8.51 -0.66 -27.39
C GLU A 207 -8.86 0.69 -28.03
N ILE A 208 -8.22 1.77 -27.58
CA ILE A 208 -8.42 3.12 -28.15
C ILE A 208 -7.91 3.18 -29.60
N ASP A 209 -6.71 2.66 -29.84
CA ASP A 209 -6.09 2.67 -31.18
C ASP A 209 -6.85 1.79 -32.19
N ALA A 210 -7.48 0.71 -31.72
CA ALA A 210 -8.30 -0.20 -32.53
C ALA A 210 -9.78 0.16 -32.54
N PHE A 211 -10.16 1.28 -31.91
CA PHE A 211 -11.57 1.67 -31.82
C PHE A 211 -12.13 2.04 -33.19
N VAL A 212 -13.17 1.33 -33.58
CA VAL A 212 -13.96 1.62 -34.80
C VAL A 212 -15.28 2.20 -34.33
N PRO A 213 -15.57 3.47 -34.65
CA PRO A 213 -16.87 4.07 -34.35
C PRO A 213 -18.01 3.27 -34.97
N GLN A 214 -19.01 2.97 -34.20
CA GLN A 214 -20.25 2.33 -34.67
C GLN A 214 -21.40 3.32 -34.61
N VAL A 215 -22.10 3.44 -35.71
CA VAL A 215 -23.33 4.24 -35.74
C VAL A 215 -24.45 3.40 -35.13
N TYR A 216 -25.25 4.02 -34.33
CA TYR A 216 -26.47 3.46 -33.80
C TYR A 216 -27.58 4.51 -33.84
N TYR A 217 -28.81 4.06 -33.79
CA TYR A 217 -30.01 4.90 -33.90
C TYR A 217 -30.80 4.81 -32.59
N LEU A 218 -31.43 5.94 -32.25
CA LEU A 218 -32.38 6.02 -31.14
C LEU A 218 -33.72 6.47 -31.69
N VAL A 219 -34.79 5.84 -31.27
CA VAL A 219 -36.14 6.28 -31.56
C VAL A 219 -36.69 6.99 -30.35
N ASN A 220 -36.96 8.29 -30.49
CA ASN A 220 -37.53 9.10 -29.43
C ASN A 220 -38.97 9.46 -29.79
N ALA A 221 -39.85 9.45 -28.83
CA ALA A 221 -41.23 9.89 -28.96
C ALA A 221 -41.45 11.15 -28.13
N ASP A 222 -42.16 12.11 -28.72
CA ASP A 222 -42.61 13.33 -28.05
C ASP A 222 -44.14 13.26 -27.88
N PHE A 223 -44.59 13.22 -26.64
CA PHE A 223 -46.00 13.11 -26.25
C PHE A 223 -46.56 14.49 -25.82
N GLY A 224 -45.83 15.59 -26.03
CA GLY A 224 -46.21 16.92 -25.59
C GLY A 224 -45.66 17.25 -24.21
N ASP A 225 -46.26 16.66 -23.19
CA ASP A 225 -45.89 16.93 -21.78
C ASP A 225 -44.64 16.14 -21.32
N TYR A 226 -44.31 15.07 -22.01
CA TYR A 226 -43.15 14.23 -21.70
C TYR A 226 -42.53 13.61 -22.96
N LYS A 227 -41.27 13.17 -22.83
CA LYS A 227 -40.55 12.49 -23.91
C LYS A 227 -40.17 11.07 -23.47
N GLY A 228 -40.22 10.15 -24.41
CA GLY A 228 -39.83 8.78 -24.22
C GLY A 228 -38.72 8.35 -25.20
N VAL A 229 -37.99 7.32 -24.84
CA VAL A 229 -37.04 6.65 -25.74
C VAL A 229 -37.45 5.20 -25.87
N TYR A 230 -37.41 4.67 -27.07
CA TYR A 230 -37.70 3.25 -27.32
C TYR A 230 -36.69 2.36 -26.57
N ILE A 231 -37.19 1.33 -25.97
CA ILE A 231 -36.45 0.28 -25.30
C ILE A 231 -36.96 -1.06 -25.80
N ASP A 232 -36.08 -1.96 -26.21
CA ASP A 232 -36.50 -3.32 -26.61
C ASP A 232 -36.87 -4.21 -25.40
N ALA A 233 -37.27 -5.44 -25.66
CA ALA A 233 -37.62 -6.41 -24.60
C ALA A 233 -36.46 -6.80 -23.68
N LYS A 234 -35.20 -6.47 -24.06
CA LYS A 234 -33.99 -6.67 -23.24
C LYS A 234 -33.52 -5.43 -22.49
N GLY A 235 -34.24 -4.31 -22.66
CA GLY A 235 -33.88 -3.03 -22.05
C GLY A 235 -32.86 -2.21 -22.85
N GLU A 236 -32.55 -2.62 -24.10
CA GLU A 236 -31.59 -1.91 -24.96
C GLU A 236 -32.26 -0.76 -25.73
N LYS A 237 -31.57 0.38 -25.73
CA LYS A 237 -32.03 1.60 -26.42
C LYS A 237 -31.46 1.74 -27.84
N LYS A 238 -30.30 1.14 -28.08
CA LYS A 238 -29.54 1.29 -29.33
C LYS A 238 -30.08 0.33 -30.40
N ILE A 239 -30.38 0.90 -31.55
CA ILE A 239 -30.82 0.16 -32.74
C ILE A 239 -29.67 0.16 -33.72
N ALA A 240 -29.31 -1.00 -34.26
CA ALA A 240 -28.11 -1.17 -35.06
C ALA A 240 -28.22 -0.56 -36.46
N THR A 241 -29.43 -0.54 -37.07
CA THR A 241 -29.63 -0.05 -38.44
C THR A 241 -30.66 1.08 -38.49
N GLU A 242 -30.49 1.96 -39.45
CA GLU A 242 -31.45 3.03 -39.69
C GLU A 242 -32.80 2.50 -40.16
N GLU A 243 -32.79 1.42 -40.97
CA GLU A 243 -34.01 0.75 -41.45
C GLU A 243 -34.88 0.26 -40.31
N ASP A 244 -34.27 -0.43 -39.31
CA ASP A 244 -35.00 -0.92 -38.12
C ASP A 244 -35.53 0.26 -37.30
N ALA A 245 -34.75 1.30 -37.13
CA ALA A 245 -35.17 2.51 -36.40
C ALA A 245 -36.36 3.19 -37.08
N GLN A 246 -36.33 3.34 -38.40
CA GLN A 246 -37.40 3.93 -39.21
C GLN A 246 -38.64 3.04 -39.16
N ALA A 247 -38.49 1.70 -39.22
CA ALA A 247 -39.60 0.76 -39.12
C ALA A 247 -40.33 0.86 -37.78
N ILE A 248 -39.57 0.98 -36.65
CA ILE A 248 -40.14 1.17 -35.33
C ILE A 248 -40.88 2.52 -35.26
N ALA A 249 -40.25 3.60 -35.74
CA ALA A 249 -40.85 4.94 -35.75
C ALA A 249 -42.16 4.98 -36.57
N ALA A 250 -42.16 4.35 -37.74
CA ALA A 250 -43.36 4.29 -38.61
C ALA A 250 -44.51 3.48 -37.94
N ARG A 251 -44.19 2.40 -37.28
CA ARG A 251 -45.19 1.54 -36.62
C ARG A 251 -45.90 2.26 -35.48
N VAL A 252 -45.23 3.12 -34.74
CA VAL A 252 -45.80 3.78 -33.54
C VAL A 252 -46.35 5.19 -33.82
N ARG A 253 -46.04 5.76 -34.98
CA ARG A 253 -46.47 7.12 -35.32
C ARG A 253 -48.02 7.17 -35.45
N GLY A 254 -48.59 8.12 -34.73
CA GLY A 254 -50.04 8.35 -34.73
C GLY A 254 -50.85 7.30 -33.96
N GLN A 255 -50.18 6.38 -33.26
CA GLN A 255 -50.85 5.39 -32.40
C GLN A 255 -51.06 5.94 -30.97
N GLN A 256 -52.06 5.42 -30.28
CA GLN A 256 -52.24 5.69 -28.86
C GLN A 256 -51.30 4.84 -28.04
N ALA A 257 -50.72 5.46 -27.01
CA ALA A 257 -49.86 4.77 -26.03
C ALA A 257 -50.58 4.67 -24.67
N SER A 258 -50.36 3.55 -23.99
CA SER A 258 -50.81 3.36 -22.60
C SER A 258 -49.64 3.40 -21.68
N VAL A 259 -49.78 4.10 -20.56
CA VAL A 259 -48.80 4.09 -19.47
C VAL A 259 -48.99 2.80 -18.66
N LEU A 260 -47.96 2.02 -18.55
CA LEU A 260 -47.94 0.85 -17.66
C LEU A 260 -47.22 1.24 -16.38
N GLU A 261 -47.78 0.86 -15.23
CA GLU A 261 -47.18 1.07 -13.91
C GLU A 261 -45.86 0.29 -13.75
#